data_2e193605094615cfaa98e0b0ed0dd391
#
_entry.id   2e193605094615cfaa98e0b0ed0dd391
#
_cell.length_a   1.000
_cell.length_b   1.000
_cell.length_c   1.000
_cell.angle_alpha   90.00
_cell.angle_beta   90.00
_cell.angle_gamma   90.00
#
_symmetry.space_group_name_H-M   'P 1'
#
loop_
_entity.id
_entity.type
_entity.pdbx_description
1 polymer ?
#
loop_
_entity_poly.entity_id
_entity_poly.type
_entity_poly.pdbx_seq_one_letter_code
_entity_poly.pdbx_strand_id
1 'polypeptide(L)'
;PQTLCHNDAFRRNILHSDAGVVLLDWALAGRGGLGEELVSLVALALYYSGFTQEYAARLDQAVFHAYIEGLREAGWQGDARLARIGYTCGMTLRGLAGVKQDINLLIDPSQHQELRNVHERDSVEDIAAFFAEVRRFRLVRIAREARRLLAS
;
A
#
# COMPACT_ATOMS: atom_id res chain seq x y z
N PRO A 1 2.51 -13.30 14.08
CA PRO A 1 3.75 -12.65 14.51
C PRO A 1 3.69 -11.14 14.31
N GLN A 2 4.40 -10.40 15.18
CA GLN A 2 4.53 -8.94 15.12
C GLN A 2 5.99 -8.57 14.82
N THR A 3 6.18 -7.41 14.22
CA THR A 3 7.50 -6.83 13.94
C THR A 3 7.47 -5.33 14.16
N LEU A 4 8.62 -4.68 14.15
CA LEU A 4 8.72 -3.24 14.03
C LEU A 4 8.41 -2.88 12.57
N CYS A 5 7.45 -2.00 12.37
CA CYS A 5 7.10 -1.46 11.07
C CYS A 5 7.40 0.04 11.02
N HIS A 6 7.89 0.51 9.90
CA HIS A 6 8.05 1.94 9.62
C HIS A 6 6.68 2.62 9.45
N ASN A 7 5.73 1.91 8.88
CA ASN A 7 4.35 2.31 8.60
C ASN A 7 4.17 3.43 7.56
N ASP A 8 5.25 4.08 7.12
CA ASP A 8 5.26 5.12 6.10
C ASP A 8 6.38 4.92 5.07
N ALA A 9 6.78 3.67 4.83
CA ALA A 9 7.79 3.31 3.84
C ALA A 9 7.20 3.45 2.43
N PHE A 10 7.40 4.62 1.82
CA PHE A 10 7.07 4.88 0.42
C PHE A 10 8.16 5.73 -0.24
N ARG A 11 8.09 5.93 -1.55
CA ARG A 11 9.20 6.46 -2.35
C ARG A 11 9.85 7.76 -1.83
N ARG A 12 9.10 8.64 -1.14
CA ARG A 12 9.64 9.90 -0.59
C ARG A 12 10.48 9.68 0.67
N ASN A 13 10.21 8.59 1.38
CA ASN A 13 10.89 8.22 2.61
C ASN A 13 11.96 7.13 2.38
N ILE A 14 12.25 6.81 1.12
CA ILE A 14 13.24 5.81 0.73
C ILE A 14 14.32 6.47 -0.10
N LEU A 15 15.54 6.53 0.43
CA LEU A 15 16.73 6.95 -0.32
C LEU A 15 17.48 5.71 -0.77
N HIS A 16 17.83 5.66 -2.04
CA HIS A 16 18.67 4.63 -2.62
C HIS A 16 20.02 5.23 -3.06
N SER A 17 21.11 4.57 -2.69
CA SER A 17 22.47 4.92 -3.10
C SER A 17 23.30 3.66 -3.32
N ASP A 18 24.50 3.81 -3.84
CA ASP A 18 25.47 2.71 -3.99
C ASP A 18 25.85 2.06 -2.64
N ALA A 19 25.70 2.78 -1.54
CA ALA A 19 25.93 2.29 -0.18
C ALA A 19 24.72 1.51 0.41
N GLY A 20 23.58 1.48 -0.28
CA GLY A 20 22.37 0.78 0.16
C GLY A 20 21.13 1.66 0.22
N VAL A 21 20.13 1.18 0.95
CA VAL A 21 18.82 1.84 1.12
C VAL A 21 18.73 2.44 2.53
N VAL A 22 18.27 3.69 2.61
CA VAL A 22 18.03 4.39 3.87
C VAL A 22 16.55 4.77 3.95
N LEU A 23 15.89 4.41 5.05
CA LEU A 23 14.53 4.83 5.36
C LEU A 23 14.57 6.11 6.21
N LEU A 24 13.80 7.11 5.79
CA LEU A 24 13.62 8.40 6.46
C LEU A 24 12.25 8.47 7.11
N ASP A 25 12.08 9.43 8.04
CA ASP A 25 10.80 9.76 8.68
C ASP A 25 10.16 8.57 9.43
N TRP A 26 10.77 8.20 10.53
CA TRP A 26 10.32 7.14 11.44
C TRP A 26 9.22 7.57 12.42
N ALA A 27 8.57 8.72 12.18
CA ALA A 27 7.56 9.28 13.11
C ALA A 27 6.35 8.34 13.33
N LEU A 28 6.02 7.49 12.35
CA LEU A 28 4.93 6.52 12.42
C LEU A 28 5.39 5.11 12.79
N ALA A 29 6.67 4.93 13.14
CA ALA A 29 7.19 3.62 13.46
C ALA A 29 6.49 3.01 14.69
N GLY A 30 6.18 1.72 14.60
CA GLY A 30 5.47 1.04 15.67
C GLY A 30 5.38 -0.47 15.46
N ARG A 31 4.73 -1.15 16.40
CA ARG A 31 4.45 -2.57 16.24
C ARG A 31 3.34 -2.78 15.20
N GLY A 32 3.58 -3.67 14.26
CA GLY A 32 2.60 -4.10 13.27
C GLY A 32 2.64 -5.60 13.04
N GLY A 33 1.69 -6.12 12.28
CA GLY A 33 1.70 -7.49 11.78
C GLY A 33 2.83 -7.70 10.77
N LEU A 34 3.42 -8.88 10.77
CA LEU A 34 4.40 -9.25 9.75
C LEU A 34 3.78 -9.10 8.35
N GLY A 35 4.41 -8.34 7.47
CA GLY A 35 3.88 -7.97 6.14
C GLY A 35 3.08 -6.68 6.10
N GLU A 36 2.63 -6.14 7.23
CA GLU A 36 1.86 -4.88 7.29
C GLU A 36 2.68 -3.67 6.80
N GLU A 37 4.00 -3.74 6.92
CA GLU A 37 4.97 -2.76 6.43
C GLU A 37 4.77 -2.43 4.94
N LEU A 38 4.39 -3.41 4.13
CA LEU A 38 4.23 -3.27 2.68
C LEU A 38 3.02 -2.42 2.27
N VAL A 39 2.09 -2.18 3.21
CA VAL A 39 0.82 -1.51 2.90
C VAL A 39 1.04 -0.10 2.37
N SER A 40 1.86 0.71 3.04
CA SER A 40 2.13 2.08 2.62
C SER A 40 2.87 2.11 1.29
N LEU A 41 3.89 1.24 1.11
CA LEU A 41 4.65 1.15 -0.12
C LEU A 41 3.76 0.88 -1.33
N VAL A 42 2.93 -0.16 -1.28
CA VAL A 42 2.08 -0.55 -2.40
C VAL A 42 0.91 0.42 -2.57
N ALA A 43 0.22 0.78 -1.49
CA ALA A 43 -0.95 1.65 -1.59
C ALA A 43 -0.61 3.03 -2.17
N LEU A 44 0.45 3.67 -1.68
CA LEU A 44 0.85 4.99 -2.15
C LEU A 44 1.46 4.93 -3.57
N ALA A 45 2.17 3.84 -3.94
CA ALA A 45 2.59 3.65 -5.31
C ALA A 45 1.40 3.58 -6.27
N LEU A 46 0.31 2.90 -5.90
CA LEU A 46 -0.89 2.84 -6.73
C LEU A 46 -1.57 4.22 -6.89
N TYR A 47 -1.53 5.08 -5.86
CA TYR A 47 -2.11 6.43 -5.93
C TYR A 47 -1.26 7.41 -6.76
N TYR A 48 0.07 7.29 -6.72
CA TYR A 48 0.97 8.31 -7.29
C TYR A 48 1.67 7.90 -8.58
N SER A 49 1.69 6.61 -8.95
CA SER A 49 2.38 6.14 -10.16
C SER A 49 1.42 5.71 -11.27
N GLY A 50 0.14 6.02 -11.11
CA GLY A 50 -0.91 5.54 -12.00
C GLY A 50 -1.36 4.12 -11.68
N PHE A 51 -2.59 3.79 -12.03
CA PHE A 51 -3.20 2.50 -11.74
C PHE A 51 -3.71 1.83 -13.00
N THR A 52 -3.27 0.59 -13.20
CA THR A 52 -3.96 -0.41 -13.99
C THR A 52 -4.05 -1.70 -13.18
N GLN A 53 -5.02 -2.55 -13.46
CA GLN A 53 -5.17 -3.84 -12.77
C GLN A 53 -3.93 -4.72 -12.93
N GLU A 54 -3.29 -4.68 -14.11
CA GLU A 54 -2.07 -5.42 -14.40
C GLU A 54 -0.90 -4.86 -13.58
N TYR A 55 -0.69 -3.54 -13.60
CA TYR A 55 0.37 -2.91 -12.82
C TYR A 55 0.22 -3.20 -11.32
N ALA A 56 -0.99 -3.05 -10.78
CA ALA A 56 -1.26 -3.34 -9.38
C ALA A 56 -0.96 -4.79 -9.00
N ALA A 57 -1.31 -5.75 -9.87
CA ALA A 57 -1.01 -7.16 -9.65
C ALA A 57 0.48 -7.46 -9.68
N ARG A 58 1.21 -6.90 -10.63
CA ARG A 58 2.68 -7.06 -10.75
C ARG A 58 3.42 -6.42 -9.57
N LEU A 59 3.03 -5.21 -9.17
CA LEU A 59 3.60 -4.52 -8.03
C LEU A 59 3.38 -5.30 -6.74
N ASP A 60 2.14 -5.73 -6.48
CA ASP A 60 1.77 -6.55 -5.32
C ASP A 60 2.65 -7.81 -5.22
N GLN A 61 2.80 -8.53 -6.33
CA GLN A 61 3.60 -9.75 -6.39
C GLN A 61 5.09 -9.47 -6.18
N ALA A 62 5.64 -8.48 -6.87
CA ALA A 62 7.07 -8.17 -6.80
C ALA A 62 7.47 -7.69 -5.40
N VAL A 63 6.70 -6.79 -4.81
CA VAL A 63 6.97 -6.25 -3.46
C VAL A 63 6.85 -7.34 -2.41
N PHE A 64 5.82 -8.19 -2.49
CA PHE A 64 5.66 -9.29 -1.54
C PHE A 64 6.79 -10.32 -1.65
N HIS A 65 7.19 -10.68 -2.88
CA HIS A 65 8.30 -11.61 -3.11
C HIS A 65 9.60 -11.08 -2.51
N ALA A 66 9.98 -9.84 -2.85
CA ALA A 66 11.19 -9.21 -2.32
C ALA A 66 11.19 -9.11 -0.77
N TYR A 67 10.02 -8.85 -0.18
CA TYR A 67 9.89 -8.84 1.28
C TYR A 67 10.18 -10.20 1.91
N ILE A 68 9.64 -11.27 1.34
CA ILE A 68 9.89 -12.65 1.83
C ILE A 68 11.37 -13.03 1.65
N GLU A 69 12.00 -12.65 0.54
CA GLU A 69 13.44 -12.85 0.33
C GLU A 69 14.26 -12.13 1.40
N GLY A 70 14.01 -10.84 1.65
CA GLY A 70 14.69 -10.09 2.70
C GLY A 70 14.49 -10.68 4.10
N LEU A 71 13.29 -11.18 4.42
CA LEU A 71 13.05 -11.88 5.68
C LEU A 71 13.87 -13.16 5.78
N ARG A 72 14.01 -13.91 4.68
CA ARG A 72 14.83 -15.14 4.65
C ARG A 72 16.32 -14.83 4.83
N GLU A 73 16.82 -13.81 4.16
CA GLU A 73 18.20 -13.32 4.31
C GLU A 73 18.49 -12.89 5.74
N ALA A 74 17.50 -12.25 6.41
CA ALA A 74 17.57 -11.90 7.83
C ALA A 74 17.41 -13.09 8.79
N GLY A 75 17.29 -14.34 8.28
CA GLY A 75 17.20 -15.55 9.07
C GLY A 75 15.80 -15.96 9.52
N TRP A 76 14.74 -15.26 9.10
CA TRP A 76 13.37 -15.68 9.42
C TRP A 76 12.96 -16.93 8.66
N GLN A 77 12.52 -17.97 9.38
CA GLN A 77 12.15 -19.29 8.83
C GLN A 77 10.63 -19.58 8.93
N GLY A 78 9.83 -18.57 9.27
CA GLY A 78 8.39 -18.75 9.44
C GLY A 78 7.62 -18.96 8.14
N ASP A 79 6.33 -19.25 8.27
CA ASP A 79 5.43 -19.42 7.12
C ASP A 79 5.13 -18.07 6.45
N ALA A 80 5.49 -17.93 5.17
CA ALA A 80 5.25 -16.75 4.34
C ALA A 80 3.75 -16.36 4.28
N ARG A 81 2.85 -17.32 4.48
CA ARG A 81 1.41 -17.09 4.58
C ARG A 81 1.07 -16.12 5.70
N LEU A 82 1.77 -16.17 6.84
CA LEU A 82 1.53 -15.24 7.96
C LEU A 82 1.83 -13.77 7.56
N ALA A 83 2.91 -13.56 6.80
CA ALA A 83 3.22 -12.24 6.25
C ALA A 83 2.17 -11.80 5.22
N ARG A 84 1.69 -12.72 4.38
CA ARG A 84 0.64 -12.42 3.39
C ARG A 84 -0.70 -12.07 4.06
N ILE A 85 -1.05 -12.71 5.16
CA ILE A 85 -2.21 -12.36 5.98
C ILE A 85 -2.07 -10.94 6.53
N GLY A 86 -0.96 -10.60 7.17
CA GLY A 86 -0.74 -9.26 7.73
C GLY A 86 -0.82 -8.18 6.66
N TYR A 87 -0.16 -8.40 5.51
CA TYR A 87 -0.21 -7.48 4.39
C TYR A 87 -1.63 -7.31 3.82
N THR A 88 -2.34 -8.39 3.50
CA THR A 88 -3.67 -8.31 2.88
C THR A 88 -4.74 -7.76 3.82
N CYS A 89 -4.66 -8.10 5.11
CA CYS A 89 -5.52 -7.50 6.13
C CYS A 89 -5.22 -6.00 6.29
N GLY A 90 -3.96 -5.61 6.39
CA GLY A 90 -3.55 -4.20 6.48
C GLY A 90 -3.98 -3.39 5.25
N MET A 91 -3.78 -3.92 4.04
CA MET A 91 -4.23 -3.30 2.79
C MET A 91 -5.75 -3.06 2.79
N THR A 92 -6.52 -4.02 3.28
CA THR A 92 -7.98 -3.92 3.36
C THR A 92 -8.41 -2.90 4.40
N LEU A 93 -7.93 -3.00 5.64
CA LEU A 93 -8.33 -2.14 6.75
C LEU A 93 -7.93 -0.68 6.52
N ARG A 94 -6.68 -0.42 6.13
CA ARG A 94 -6.23 0.94 5.78
C ARG A 94 -6.91 1.43 4.49
N GLY A 95 -7.28 0.52 3.59
CA GLY A 95 -8.10 0.83 2.41
C GLY A 95 -9.47 1.37 2.79
N LEU A 96 -10.14 0.73 3.73
CA LEU A 96 -11.44 1.14 4.23
C LEU A 96 -11.35 2.50 4.97
N ALA A 97 -10.37 2.66 5.85
CA ALA A 97 -10.15 3.92 6.57
C ALA A 97 -9.93 5.12 5.63
N GLY A 98 -9.26 4.90 4.49
CA GLY A 98 -8.98 5.95 3.52
C GLY A 98 -10.17 6.37 2.65
N VAL A 99 -11.29 5.64 2.63
CA VAL A 99 -12.48 6.01 1.82
C VAL A 99 -13.02 7.37 2.24
N LYS A 100 -13.10 7.64 3.54
CA LYS A 100 -13.56 8.92 4.06
C LYS A 100 -12.67 10.07 3.57
N GLN A 101 -11.37 9.87 3.54
CA GLN A 101 -10.42 10.88 3.06
C GLN A 101 -10.63 11.15 1.56
N ASP A 102 -10.77 10.12 0.74
CA ASP A 102 -11.02 10.27 -0.70
C ASP A 102 -12.31 11.08 -0.94
N ILE A 103 -13.40 10.74 -0.23
CA ILE A 103 -14.67 11.47 -0.33
C ILE A 103 -14.47 12.93 0.06
N ASN A 104 -13.83 13.22 1.19
CA ASN A 104 -13.61 14.59 1.64
C ASN A 104 -12.82 15.41 0.60
N LEU A 105 -11.79 14.82 0.00
CA LEU A 105 -11.01 15.48 -1.05
C LEU A 105 -11.83 15.77 -2.31
N LEU A 106 -12.71 14.85 -2.69
CA LEU A 106 -13.53 14.96 -3.90
C LEU A 106 -14.69 15.97 -3.76
N ILE A 107 -15.25 16.12 -2.55
CA ILE A 107 -16.36 17.06 -2.32
C ILE A 107 -15.91 18.47 -1.96
N ASP A 108 -14.63 18.70 -1.66
CA ASP A 108 -14.09 20.02 -1.34
C ASP A 108 -13.54 20.70 -2.60
N PRO A 109 -14.23 21.72 -3.15
CA PRO A 109 -13.77 22.42 -4.36
C PRO A 109 -12.40 23.06 -4.22
N SER A 110 -11.98 23.43 -2.99
CA SER A 110 -10.67 24.04 -2.75
C SER A 110 -9.50 23.08 -3.04
N GLN A 111 -9.73 21.78 -3.00
CA GLN A 111 -8.74 20.73 -3.25
C GLN A 111 -8.64 20.33 -4.73
N HIS A 112 -9.61 20.69 -5.55
CA HIS A 112 -9.74 20.15 -6.91
C HIS A 112 -8.57 20.49 -7.83
N GLN A 113 -8.00 21.72 -7.72
CA GLN A 113 -6.85 22.09 -8.54
C GLN A 113 -5.60 21.29 -8.15
N GLU A 114 -5.36 21.12 -6.87
CA GLU A 114 -4.23 20.32 -6.38
C GLU A 114 -4.39 18.86 -6.75
N LEU A 115 -5.59 18.29 -6.58
CA LEU A 115 -5.88 16.91 -6.99
C LEU A 115 -5.60 16.66 -8.48
N ARG A 116 -6.05 17.58 -9.38
CA ARG A 116 -5.76 17.48 -10.80
C ARG A 116 -4.26 17.47 -11.08
N ASN A 117 -3.51 18.35 -10.43
CA ASN A 117 -2.07 18.47 -10.60
C ASN A 117 -1.34 17.21 -10.10
N VAL A 118 -1.72 16.73 -8.91
CA VAL A 118 -1.07 15.57 -8.27
C VAL A 118 -1.33 14.26 -9.03
N HIS A 119 -2.55 14.10 -9.55
CA HIS A 119 -2.94 12.88 -10.24
C HIS A 119 -2.84 12.96 -11.76
N GLU A 120 -2.43 14.13 -12.30
CA GLU A 120 -2.31 14.38 -13.75
C GLU A 120 -3.61 14.04 -14.49
N ARG A 121 -4.75 14.53 -13.95
CA ARG A 121 -6.10 14.28 -14.46
C ARG A 121 -6.81 15.58 -14.81
N ASP A 122 -7.65 15.52 -15.85
CA ASP A 122 -8.31 16.70 -16.38
C ASP A 122 -9.54 17.12 -15.54
N SER A 123 -10.19 16.15 -14.90
CA SER A 123 -11.43 16.39 -14.15
C SER A 123 -11.43 15.72 -12.77
N VAL A 124 -12.32 16.19 -11.89
CA VAL A 124 -12.55 15.56 -10.58
C VAL A 124 -13.28 14.23 -10.73
N GLU A 125 -14.10 14.09 -11.77
CA GLU A 125 -14.80 12.87 -12.12
C GLU A 125 -13.80 11.77 -12.51
N ASP A 126 -12.75 12.11 -13.27
CA ASP A 126 -11.67 11.17 -13.62
C ASP A 126 -10.87 10.75 -12.38
N ILE A 127 -10.66 11.69 -11.44
CA ILE A 127 -10.00 11.37 -10.15
C ILE A 127 -10.89 10.46 -9.32
N ALA A 128 -12.19 10.72 -9.26
CA ALA A 128 -13.13 9.87 -8.54
C ALA A 128 -13.17 8.44 -9.11
N ALA A 129 -13.20 8.31 -10.44
CA ALA A 129 -13.13 7.02 -11.12
C ALA A 129 -11.80 6.29 -10.80
N PHE A 130 -10.69 7.00 -10.83
CA PHE A 130 -9.38 6.48 -10.47
C PHE A 130 -9.33 6.01 -9.00
N PHE A 131 -9.80 6.82 -8.05
CA PHE A 131 -9.89 6.42 -6.63
C PHE A 131 -10.76 5.19 -6.45
N ALA A 132 -11.90 5.11 -7.14
CA ALA A 132 -12.77 3.95 -7.10
C ALA A 132 -12.07 2.66 -7.58
N GLU A 133 -11.27 2.72 -8.64
CA GLU A 133 -10.50 1.57 -9.13
C GLU A 133 -9.42 1.13 -8.14
N VAL A 134 -8.67 2.06 -7.53
CA VAL A 134 -7.69 1.75 -6.48
C VAL A 134 -8.39 1.11 -5.27
N ARG A 135 -9.53 1.65 -4.84
CA ARG A 135 -10.32 1.08 -3.72
C ARG A 135 -10.89 -0.28 -4.07
N ARG A 136 -11.36 -0.48 -5.29
CA ARG A 136 -11.85 -1.78 -5.75
C ARG A 136 -10.75 -2.86 -5.69
N PHE A 137 -9.53 -2.53 -6.09
CA PHE A 137 -8.39 -3.43 -5.93
C PHE A 137 -8.20 -3.82 -4.47
N ARG A 138 -8.13 -2.85 -3.55
CA ARG A 138 -7.86 -3.07 -2.12
C ARG A 138 -9.03 -3.76 -1.40
N LEU A 139 -10.26 -3.27 -1.60
CA LEU A 139 -11.45 -3.68 -0.83
C LEU A 139 -12.21 -4.87 -1.44
N VAL A 140 -11.94 -5.22 -2.68
CA VAL A 140 -12.58 -6.38 -3.32
C VAL A 140 -11.57 -7.48 -3.59
N ARG A 141 -10.51 -7.20 -4.36
CA ARG A 141 -9.55 -8.23 -4.74
C ARG A 141 -8.71 -8.69 -3.55
N ILE A 142 -8.03 -7.76 -2.88
CA ILE A 142 -7.15 -8.07 -1.73
C ILE A 142 -7.97 -8.59 -0.54
N ALA A 143 -9.13 -8.00 -0.26
CA ALA A 143 -9.99 -8.48 0.82
C ALA A 143 -10.50 -9.92 0.61
N ARG A 144 -10.80 -10.31 -0.63
CA ARG A 144 -11.15 -11.70 -0.96
C ARG A 144 -9.99 -12.67 -0.70
N GLU A 145 -8.78 -12.24 -0.99
CA GLU A 145 -7.57 -13.02 -0.69
C GLU A 145 -7.37 -13.15 0.82
N ALA A 146 -7.44 -12.03 1.58
CA ALA A 146 -7.36 -12.05 3.04
C ALA A 146 -8.35 -13.03 3.67
N ARG A 147 -9.61 -12.99 3.23
CA ARG A 147 -10.65 -13.93 3.72
C ARG A 147 -10.30 -15.39 3.43
N ARG A 148 -9.77 -15.70 2.25
CA ARG A 148 -9.36 -17.09 1.92
C ARG A 148 -8.20 -17.54 2.80
N LEU A 149 -7.21 -16.68 3.01
CA LEU A 149 -6.05 -16.98 3.85
C LEU A 149 -6.42 -17.20 5.33
N LEU A 150 -7.42 -16.49 5.83
CA LEU A 150 -7.90 -16.64 7.21
C LEU A 150 -8.76 -17.88 7.41
N ALA A 151 -9.39 -18.40 6.36
CA ALA A 151 -10.29 -19.55 6.42
C ALA A 151 -9.57 -20.91 6.20
N SER A 152 -8.31 -20.90 5.79
CA SER A 152 -7.47 -22.08 5.50
C SER A 152 -6.40 -22.28 6.58
#